data_be8902872cf37edf9cd087c59c34fbc4
#
_entry.id   be8902872cf37edf9cd087c59c34fbc4
#
_cell.length_a   1.000
_cell.length_b   1.000
_cell.length_c   1.000
_cell.angle_alpha   90.00
_cell.angle_beta   90.00
_cell.angle_gamma   90.00
#
_symmetry.space_group_name_H-M   'P 1'
#
loop_
_entity.id
_entity.type
_entity.pdbx_description
1 polymer ?
#
loop_
_entity_poly.entity_id
_entity_poly.type
_entity_poly.pdbx_seq_one_letter_code
_entity_poly.pdbx_strand_id
1 'polypeptide(L)'
;MIQIDKFVRILTIFRLYLGSKAYNINLEKKGTNRMLTWKEVINFSVKGNPTPDRRVEKTDDEWRAQLTPEQFRITRQKGTERPHSGALCSIHDEGKYNCVCCDTPLFDSTIKFSSGTGWPSFTQPIKDNAIKYERDTAFGMVRVEVMCNTCDGHLGHVFPDGPEPSGLRYCINSESMQLEKEATHDN
;
A
#
# COMPACT_ATOMS: atom_id res chain seq x y z
N MET A 1 59.15 -21.20 33.12
CA MET A 1 58.73 -22.09 32.00
C MET A 1 57.63 -22.96 32.52
N ILE A 2 56.38 -22.77 32.06
CA ILE A 2 55.09 -23.38 32.38
C ILE A 2 54.08 -22.31 32.74
N GLN A 3 53.45 -21.69 31.72
CA GLN A 3 52.17 -21.01 31.87
C GLN A 3 51.54 -20.66 30.51
N ILE A 4 51.59 -21.62 29.53
CA ILE A 4 50.98 -21.41 28.20
C ILE A 4 49.87 -22.45 27.91
N ASP A 5 49.58 -23.39 28.80
CA ASP A 5 48.75 -24.55 28.46
C ASP A 5 47.27 -24.50 28.97
N LYS A 6 46.86 -23.40 29.60
CA LYS A 6 45.47 -23.26 30.08
C LYS A 6 44.57 -22.43 29.16
N PHE A 7 45.13 -21.63 28.25
CA PHE A 7 44.32 -20.79 27.35
C PHE A 7 43.89 -21.49 26.06
N VAL A 8 44.61 -22.53 25.64
CA VAL A 8 44.26 -23.27 24.40
C VAL A 8 43.15 -24.28 24.60
N ARG A 9 42.89 -24.77 25.81
CA ARG A 9 41.82 -25.74 26.09
C ARG A 9 40.43 -25.09 26.24
N ILE A 10 40.33 -23.81 26.50
CA ILE A 10 39.02 -23.12 26.61
C ILE A 10 38.45 -22.75 25.24
N LEU A 11 39.32 -22.52 24.24
CA LEU A 11 38.88 -22.21 22.88
C LEU A 11 38.41 -23.43 22.07
N THR A 12 38.83 -24.66 22.45
CA THR A 12 38.41 -25.87 21.73
C THR A 12 37.07 -26.42 22.21
N ILE A 13 36.65 -26.13 23.43
CA ILE A 13 35.34 -26.56 23.95
C ILE A 13 34.21 -25.63 23.47
N PHE A 14 34.50 -24.35 23.15
CA PHE A 14 33.50 -23.43 22.60
C PHE A 14 33.21 -23.64 21.11
N ARG A 15 34.07 -24.45 20.41
CA ARG A 15 33.85 -24.73 18.97
C ARG A 15 33.03 -25.99 18.69
N LEU A 16 32.71 -26.79 19.69
CA LEU A 16 31.92 -28.03 19.55
C LEU A 16 30.45 -27.88 19.99
N TYR A 17 30.03 -26.71 20.52
CA TYR A 17 28.64 -26.47 20.93
C TYR A 17 27.85 -25.53 20.01
N LEU A 18 28.43 -25.14 18.87
CA LEU A 18 27.77 -24.37 17.81
C LEU A 18 27.47 -25.23 16.57
N GLY A 19 27.18 -26.53 16.82
CA GLY A 19 26.60 -27.42 15.82
C GLY A 19 25.14 -27.08 15.57
N SER A 20 24.87 -26.50 14.40
CA SER A 20 23.63 -26.60 13.63
C SER A 20 22.31 -26.28 14.37
N LYS A 21 22.09 -25.03 14.74
CA LYS A 21 20.78 -24.40 14.61
C LYS A 21 21.04 -23.00 14.04
N ALA A 22 20.95 -22.90 12.71
CA ALA A 22 20.68 -21.62 12.09
C ALA A 22 19.31 -21.19 12.66
N TYR A 23 19.34 -20.38 13.72
CA TYR A 23 18.18 -19.59 14.11
C TYR A 23 17.96 -18.62 12.96
N ASN A 24 17.05 -18.99 12.06
CA ASN A 24 16.36 -18.02 11.24
C ASN A 24 15.66 -17.08 12.22
N ILE A 25 16.36 -16.03 12.61
CA ILE A 25 15.75 -14.87 13.23
C ILE A 25 15.00 -14.23 12.07
N ASN A 26 13.77 -14.70 11.83
CA ASN A 26 12.75 -13.87 11.22
C ASN A 26 12.63 -12.66 12.15
N LEU A 27 13.41 -11.64 11.89
CA LEU A 27 13.10 -10.29 12.28
C LEU A 27 11.79 -9.97 11.54
N GLU A 28 10.67 -10.38 12.13
CA GLU A 28 9.41 -9.68 11.93
C GLU A 28 9.75 -8.21 12.20
N LYS A 29 9.99 -7.48 11.13
CA LYS A 29 10.03 -6.03 11.17
C LYS A 29 8.64 -5.61 11.65
N LYS A 30 8.48 -5.48 12.98
CA LYS A 30 7.43 -4.65 13.56
C LYS A 30 7.41 -3.38 12.72
N GLY A 31 6.30 -3.15 12.02
CA GLY A 31 6.17 -2.06 11.08
C GLY A 31 6.56 -0.75 11.77
N THR A 32 7.77 -0.31 11.53
CA THR A 32 8.06 1.11 11.67
C THR A 32 7.10 1.77 10.70
N ASN A 33 6.29 2.67 11.18
CA ASN A 33 5.36 3.51 10.43
C ASN A 33 6.22 4.45 9.55
N ARG A 34 6.93 3.85 8.59
CA ARG A 34 7.85 4.51 7.68
C ARG A 34 7.00 5.17 6.61
N MET A 35 7.13 6.46 6.48
CA MET A 35 6.46 7.19 5.41
C MET A 35 7.17 6.96 4.09
N LEU A 36 6.40 6.64 3.05
CA LEU A 36 6.89 6.63 1.68
C LEU A 36 7.25 8.05 1.24
N THR A 37 8.29 8.14 0.44
CA THR A 37 8.75 9.37 -0.21
C THR A 37 8.46 9.33 -1.71
N TRP A 38 8.38 10.49 -2.37
CA TRP A 38 8.24 10.57 -3.82
C TRP A 38 9.30 9.77 -4.59
N LYS A 39 10.55 9.78 -4.10
CA LYS A 39 11.64 8.99 -4.70
C LYS A 39 11.35 7.49 -4.68
N GLU A 40 10.74 6.98 -3.63
CA GLU A 40 10.39 5.56 -3.52
C GLU A 40 9.21 5.22 -4.42
N VAL A 41 8.20 6.08 -4.51
CA VAL A 41 7.08 5.94 -5.45
C VAL A 41 7.61 5.84 -6.90
N ILE A 42 8.52 6.72 -7.30
CA ILE A 42 9.16 6.64 -8.62
C ILE A 42 9.98 5.35 -8.78
N ASN A 43 10.73 4.94 -7.76
CA ASN A 43 11.47 3.68 -7.82
C ASN A 43 10.55 2.47 -8.01
N PHE A 44 9.42 2.40 -7.30
CA PHE A 44 8.44 1.33 -7.46
C PHE A 44 7.86 1.31 -8.88
N SER A 45 7.52 2.45 -9.44
CA SER A 45 6.95 2.55 -10.80
C SER A 45 7.93 2.15 -11.92
N VAL A 46 9.26 2.10 -11.64
CA VAL A 46 10.30 1.81 -12.64
C VAL A 46 10.99 0.48 -12.39
N LYS A 47 11.29 0.14 -11.14
CA LYS A 47 12.11 -1.03 -10.77
C LYS A 47 11.28 -2.23 -10.31
N GLY A 48 9.98 -2.03 -10.08
CA GLY A 48 9.05 -3.04 -9.59
C GLY A 48 8.50 -2.73 -8.21
N ASN A 49 7.30 -3.19 -7.99
CA ASN A 49 6.51 -2.95 -6.79
C ASN A 49 6.82 -3.98 -5.68
N PRO A 50 6.53 -3.65 -4.41
CA PRO A 50 6.56 -4.63 -3.33
C PRO A 50 5.62 -5.81 -3.62
N THR A 51 5.97 -7.00 -3.13
CA THR A 51 5.11 -8.18 -3.27
C THR A 51 3.83 -7.99 -2.44
N PRO A 52 2.63 -8.17 -3.01
CA PRO A 52 1.38 -8.10 -2.26
C PRO A 52 1.24 -9.30 -1.32
N ASP A 53 0.48 -9.15 -0.23
CA ASP A 53 0.22 -10.23 0.73
C ASP A 53 -0.58 -11.39 0.09
N ARG A 54 -1.39 -11.09 -0.93
CA ARG A 54 -2.16 -12.05 -1.73
C ARG A 54 -2.42 -11.53 -3.13
N ARG A 55 -2.81 -12.41 -4.05
CA ARG A 55 -3.29 -12.03 -5.39
C ARG A 55 -4.74 -12.47 -5.57
N VAL A 56 -5.51 -11.64 -6.26
CA VAL A 56 -6.88 -11.91 -6.69
C VAL A 56 -6.96 -11.64 -8.19
N GLU A 57 -7.19 -12.70 -8.95
CA GLU A 57 -7.31 -12.65 -10.40
C GLU A 57 -8.69 -13.18 -10.80
N LYS A 58 -9.40 -12.45 -11.64
CA LYS A 58 -10.72 -12.79 -12.17
C LYS A 58 -10.81 -12.35 -13.62
N THR A 59 -11.66 -12.99 -14.38
CA THR A 59 -12.02 -12.59 -15.75
C THR A 59 -12.85 -11.30 -15.71
N ASP A 60 -12.93 -10.61 -16.85
CA ASP A 60 -13.76 -9.42 -16.97
C ASP A 60 -15.24 -9.70 -16.68
N ASP A 61 -15.74 -10.87 -17.07
CA ASP A 61 -17.13 -11.25 -16.80
C ASP A 61 -17.40 -11.47 -15.31
N GLU A 62 -16.46 -12.09 -14.59
CA GLU A 62 -16.54 -12.22 -13.13
C GLU A 62 -16.47 -10.86 -12.42
N TRP A 63 -15.63 -9.93 -12.93
CA TRP A 63 -15.62 -8.56 -12.40
C TRP A 63 -16.92 -7.81 -12.69
N ARG A 64 -17.49 -7.94 -13.90
CA ARG A 64 -18.80 -7.34 -14.25
C ARG A 64 -19.96 -7.88 -13.41
N ALA A 65 -19.91 -9.15 -13.04
CA ALA A 65 -20.92 -9.75 -12.16
C ALA A 65 -20.86 -9.23 -10.72
N GLN A 66 -19.69 -8.74 -10.28
CA GLN A 66 -19.45 -8.27 -8.91
C GLN A 66 -19.58 -6.75 -8.76
N LEU A 67 -19.18 -5.99 -9.77
CA LEU A 67 -19.04 -4.54 -9.73
C LEU A 67 -20.24 -3.85 -10.42
N THR A 68 -20.56 -2.65 -9.97
CA THR A 68 -21.45 -1.80 -10.76
C THR A 68 -20.80 -1.42 -12.09
N PRO A 69 -21.56 -1.03 -13.13
CA PRO A 69 -20.98 -0.58 -14.40
C PRO A 69 -19.95 0.54 -14.23
N GLU A 70 -20.19 1.49 -13.31
CA GLU A 70 -19.27 2.59 -13.05
C GLU A 70 -17.99 2.13 -12.31
N GLN A 71 -18.14 1.28 -11.30
CA GLN A 71 -16.98 0.67 -10.62
C GLN A 71 -16.12 -0.14 -11.59
N PHE A 72 -16.73 -0.93 -12.49
CA PHE A 72 -16.03 -1.66 -13.52
C PHE A 72 -15.29 -0.71 -14.49
N ARG A 73 -15.98 0.34 -14.97
CA ARG A 73 -15.37 1.35 -15.85
C ARG A 73 -14.13 1.99 -15.22
N ILE A 74 -14.22 2.35 -13.95
CA ILE A 74 -13.11 3.00 -13.23
C ILE A 74 -11.99 2.00 -12.94
N THR A 75 -12.32 0.86 -12.32
CA THR A 75 -11.28 -0.03 -11.78
C THR A 75 -10.67 -0.96 -12.82
N ARG A 76 -11.43 -1.35 -13.86
CA ARG A 76 -10.96 -2.33 -14.86
C ARG A 76 -10.66 -1.70 -16.23
N GLN A 77 -11.24 -0.54 -16.52
CA GLN A 77 -11.02 0.18 -17.78
C GLN A 77 -10.24 1.51 -17.57
N LYS A 78 -9.64 1.70 -16.38
CA LYS A 78 -8.84 2.90 -16.03
C LYS A 78 -9.60 4.21 -16.22
N GLY A 79 -10.90 4.20 -15.88
CA GLY A 79 -11.75 5.40 -15.92
C GLY A 79 -11.44 6.38 -14.79
N THR A 80 -11.96 7.58 -14.91
CA THR A 80 -11.94 8.59 -13.85
C THR A 80 -13.34 9.11 -13.63
N GLU A 81 -13.81 9.20 -12.39
CA GLU A 81 -15.07 9.85 -12.03
C GLU A 81 -14.96 11.37 -12.17
N ARG A 82 -16.10 12.07 -12.26
CA ARG A 82 -16.11 13.53 -12.29
C ARG A 82 -15.68 14.09 -10.93
N PRO A 83 -14.95 15.24 -10.89
CA PRO A 83 -14.61 15.87 -9.62
C PRO A 83 -15.91 16.19 -8.83
N HIS A 84 -15.87 16.00 -7.52
CA HIS A 84 -16.96 16.20 -6.57
C HIS A 84 -18.20 15.30 -6.76
N SER A 85 -18.16 14.28 -7.63
CA SER A 85 -19.28 13.37 -7.83
C SER A 85 -19.26 12.16 -6.89
N GLY A 86 -18.11 11.79 -6.39
CA GLY A 86 -17.92 10.57 -5.59
C GLY A 86 -18.37 10.75 -4.14
N ALA A 87 -19.12 9.77 -3.62
CA ALA A 87 -19.67 9.80 -2.26
C ALA A 87 -18.60 9.92 -1.17
N LEU A 88 -17.42 9.32 -1.39
CA LEU A 88 -16.34 9.33 -0.39
C LEU A 88 -15.50 10.62 -0.41
N CYS A 89 -15.74 11.55 -1.32
CA CYS A 89 -14.95 12.80 -1.41
C CYS A 89 -15.06 13.63 -0.13
N SER A 90 -16.26 13.84 0.39
CA SER A 90 -16.56 14.69 1.55
C SER A 90 -16.75 13.93 2.87
N ILE A 91 -16.72 12.59 2.85
CA ILE A 91 -16.85 11.78 4.07
C ILE A 91 -15.52 11.73 4.81
N HIS A 92 -15.55 11.96 6.13
CA HIS A 92 -14.41 11.88 7.05
C HIS A 92 -14.70 10.95 8.25
N ASP A 93 -15.62 10.00 8.08
CA ASP A 93 -15.92 8.99 9.09
C ASP A 93 -14.68 8.12 9.35
N GLU A 94 -14.50 7.69 10.60
CA GLU A 94 -13.41 6.81 11.00
C GLU A 94 -13.58 5.41 10.39
N GLY A 95 -12.46 4.86 9.91
CA GLY A 95 -12.44 3.53 9.31
C GLY A 95 -11.34 3.35 8.27
N LYS A 96 -11.44 2.25 7.54
CA LYS A 96 -10.50 1.88 6.48
C LYS A 96 -11.18 2.00 5.12
N TYR A 97 -10.43 2.50 4.16
CA TYR A 97 -10.84 2.55 2.76
C TYR A 97 -10.30 1.31 2.05
N ASN A 98 -11.18 0.38 1.75
CA ASN A 98 -10.87 -0.90 1.12
C ASN A 98 -11.09 -0.84 -0.39
N CYS A 99 -10.36 -1.66 -1.14
CA CYS A 99 -10.57 -1.83 -2.58
C CYS A 99 -11.95 -2.41 -2.87
N VAL A 100 -12.76 -1.74 -3.69
CA VAL A 100 -14.11 -2.22 -4.05
C VAL A 100 -14.10 -3.56 -4.78
N CYS A 101 -12.99 -3.90 -5.46
CA CYS A 101 -12.84 -5.14 -6.20
C CYS A 101 -12.54 -6.35 -5.32
N CYS A 102 -11.64 -6.23 -4.35
CA CYS A 102 -11.09 -7.38 -3.62
C CYS A 102 -11.03 -7.22 -2.11
N ASP A 103 -11.59 -6.13 -1.59
CA ASP A 103 -11.68 -5.84 -0.17
C ASP A 103 -10.33 -5.73 0.57
N THR A 104 -9.25 -5.45 -0.18
CA THR A 104 -7.93 -5.20 0.42
C THR A 104 -7.91 -3.81 1.03
N PRO A 105 -7.52 -3.63 2.32
CA PRO A 105 -7.34 -2.32 2.92
C PRO A 105 -6.25 -1.51 2.19
N LEU A 106 -6.58 -0.29 1.78
CA LEU A 106 -5.71 0.58 0.99
C LEU A 106 -5.25 1.80 1.78
N PHE A 107 -6.18 2.47 2.46
CA PHE A 107 -5.92 3.70 3.21
C PHE A 107 -6.67 3.70 4.54
N ASP A 108 -6.16 4.49 5.48
CA ASP A 108 -6.79 4.74 6.77
C ASP A 108 -7.42 6.16 6.79
N SER A 109 -8.54 6.33 7.46
CA SER A 109 -9.23 7.62 7.57
C SER A 109 -8.38 8.71 8.22
N THR A 110 -7.48 8.33 9.12
CA THR A 110 -6.61 9.27 9.86
C THR A 110 -5.62 10.03 8.97
N ILE A 111 -5.34 9.49 7.79
CA ILE A 111 -4.42 10.09 6.81
C ILE A 111 -5.14 10.72 5.61
N LYS A 112 -6.48 10.77 5.65
CA LYS A 112 -7.29 11.44 4.63
C LYS A 112 -7.30 12.95 4.87
N PHE A 113 -7.24 13.74 3.80
CA PHE A 113 -7.29 15.20 3.89
C PHE A 113 -8.08 15.82 2.74
N SER A 114 -8.56 17.05 2.95
CA SER A 114 -9.27 17.83 1.94
C SER A 114 -8.27 18.54 1.03
N SER A 115 -8.07 18.03 -0.18
CA SER A 115 -7.15 18.62 -1.17
C SER A 115 -7.79 19.73 -2.02
N GLY A 116 -9.11 19.87 -2.01
CA GLY A 116 -9.84 20.79 -2.90
C GLY A 116 -9.96 20.31 -4.34
N THR A 117 -9.40 19.16 -4.71
CA THR A 117 -9.38 18.67 -6.09
C THR A 117 -10.69 18.01 -6.54
N GLY A 118 -11.56 17.64 -5.60
CA GLY A 118 -12.84 16.97 -5.87
C GLY A 118 -12.78 15.44 -5.84
N TRP A 119 -11.67 14.86 -5.38
CA TRP A 119 -11.49 13.43 -5.16
C TRP A 119 -10.99 13.14 -3.74
N PRO A 120 -11.31 11.97 -3.17
CA PRO A 120 -10.68 11.51 -1.94
C PRO A 120 -9.16 11.58 -2.01
N SER A 121 -8.54 12.18 -1.01
CA SER A 121 -7.08 12.40 -0.99
C SER A 121 -6.45 11.89 0.30
N PHE A 122 -5.31 11.18 0.17
CA PHE A 122 -4.60 10.55 1.28
C PHE A 122 -3.11 10.84 1.18
N THR A 123 -2.41 10.81 2.33
CA THR A 123 -0.96 11.11 2.38
C THR A 123 -0.08 9.87 2.27
N GLN A 124 -0.60 8.68 2.60
CA GLN A 124 0.12 7.40 2.59
C GLN A 124 -0.83 6.23 2.34
N PRO A 125 -0.39 5.09 1.82
CA PRO A 125 -1.14 3.85 1.91
C PRO A 125 -1.08 3.26 3.33
N ILE A 126 -2.01 2.38 3.67
CA ILE A 126 -2.04 1.69 4.97
C ILE A 126 -0.83 0.77 5.17
N LYS A 127 -0.25 0.25 4.07
CA LYS A 127 0.98 -0.55 4.00
C LYS A 127 1.71 -0.27 2.69
N ASP A 128 3.03 -0.35 2.69
CA ASP A 128 3.87 -0.13 1.49
C ASP A 128 3.49 -1.04 0.32
N ASN A 129 3.01 -2.27 0.60
CA ASN A 129 2.63 -3.26 -0.40
C ASN A 129 1.12 -3.28 -0.74
N ALA A 130 0.33 -2.35 -0.20
CA ALA A 130 -1.09 -2.26 -0.55
C ALA A 130 -1.32 -1.67 -1.94
N ILE A 131 -0.41 -0.81 -2.39
CA ILE A 131 -0.51 -0.05 -3.64
C ILE A 131 0.58 -0.49 -4.62
N LYS A 132 0.18 -0.66 -5.88
CA LYS A 132 1.04 -0.85 -7.05
C LYS A 132 1.14 0.47 -7.81
N TYR A 133 2.34 0.79 -8.26
CA TYR A 133 2.69 2.03 -8.95
C TYR A 133 3.11 1.73 -10.38
N GLU A 134 2.54 2.42 -11.35
CA GLU A 134 2.93 2.34 -12.77
C GLU A 134 3.12 3.73 -13.35
N ARG A 135 4.07 3.86 -14.26
CA ARG A 135 4.27 5.11 -14.99
C ARG A 135 3.15 5.28 -16.03
N ASP A 136 2.40 6.35 -15.91
CA ASP A 136 1.37 6.74 -16.86
C ASP A 136 1.88 7.88 -17.74
N THR A 137 1.91 7.68 -19.07
CA THR A 137 2.31 8.66 -20.07
C THR A 137 1.17 9.08 -20.97
N ALA A 138 -0.07 8.75 -20.63
CA ALA A 138 -1.23 9.12 -21.41
C ALA A 138 -1.44 10.65 -21.49
N PHE A 139 -2.04 11.11 -22.56
CA PHE A 139 -2.38 12.51 -22.80
C PHE A 139 -1.18 13.49 -22.76
N GLY A 140 0.04 13.02 -23.07
CA GLY A 140 1.24 13.86 -23.07
C GLY A 140 1.74 14.29 -21.70
N MET A 141 1.17 13.77 -20.62
CA MET A 141 1.61 14.01 -19.24
C MET A 141 2.41 12.82 -18.72
N VAL A 142 3.31 13.07 -17.76
CA VAL A 142 4.01 12.00 -17.03
C VAL A 142 3.47 12.02 -15.60
N ARG A 143 2.74 10.96 -15.25
CA ARG A 143 2.12 10.77 -13.93
C ARG A 143 2.51 9.41 -13.37
N VAL A 144 2.20 9.15 -12.12
CA VAL A 144 2.26 7.81 -11.52
C VAL A 144 0.84 7.36 -11.21
N GLU A 145 0.38 6.36 -11.98
CA GLU A 145 -0.86 5.65 -11.72
C GLU A 145 -0.72 4.80 -10.46
N VAL A 146 -1.77 4.72 -9.66
CA VAL A 146 -1.87 3.85 -8.49
C VAL A 146 -3.00 2.86 -8.67
N MET A 147 -2.70 1.60 -8.36
CA MET A 147 -3.62 0.47 -8.44
C MET A 147 -3.60 -0.33 -7.13
N CYS A 148 -4.65 -1.08 -6.87
CA CYS A 148 -4.62 -2.09 -5.80
C CYS A 148 -3.58 -3.16 -6.14
N ASN A 149 -2.57 -3.34 -5.28
CA ASN A 149 -1.50 -4.32 -5.54
C ASN A 149 -1.98 -5.78 -5.46
N THR A 150 -3.16 -6.03 -4.89
CA THR A 150 -3.77 -7.37 -4.78
C THR A 150 -4.48 -7.79 -6.08
N CYS A 151 -5.21 -6.91 -6.77
CA CYS A 151 -6.08 -7.27 -7.90
C CYS A 151 -5.88 -6.42 -9.16
N ASP A 152 -4.89 -5.54 -9.17
CA ASP A 152 -4.58 -4.58 -10.23
C ASP A 152 -5.75 -3.63 -10.58
N GLY A 153 -6.73 -3.45 -9.68
CA GLY A 153 -7.81 -2.48 -9.86
C GLY A 153 -7.26 -1.05 -9.88
N HIS A 154 -7.56 -0.28 -10.93
CA HIS A 154 -7.19 1.13 -11.00
C HIS A 154 -7.83 1.92 -9.87
N LEU A 155 -7.05 2.77 -9.20
CA LEU A 155 -7.50 3.60 -8.09
C LEU A 155 -7.48 5.09 -8.45
N GLY A 156 -6.43 5.54 -9.10
CA GLY A 156 -6.18 6.95 -9.41
C GLY A 156 -4.70 7.22 -9.65
N HIS A 157 -4.20 8.34 -9.13
CA HIS A 157 -2.81 8.77 -9.30
C HIS A 157 -2.22 9.31 -8.00
N VAL A 158 -0.89 9.32 -7.91
CA VAL A 158 -0.16 9.95 -6.81
C VAL A 158 0.69 11.10 -7.32
N PHE A 159 0.76 12.19 -6.54
CA PHE A 159 1.44 13.44 -6.84
C PHE A 159 2.36 13.87 -5.70
N PRO A 160 3.44 14.65 -5.97
CA PRO A 160 4.37 15.16 -4.95
C PRO A 160 3.95 16.55 -4.42
N ASP A 161 2.65 16.82 -4.32
CA ASP A 161 2.07 18.09 -3.90
C ASP A 161 1.12 17.94 -2.69
N GLY A 162 1.30 16.87 -1.92
CA GLY A 162 0.57 16.64 -0.69
C GLY A 162 1.15 17.40 0.51
N PRO A 163 0.46 17.33 1.66
CA PRO A 163 0.95 17.96 2.88
C PRO A 163 2.13 17.22 3.48
N GLU A 164 2.92 17.94 4.27
CA GLU A 164 3.95 17.35 5.11
C GLU A 164 3.31 16.39 6.15
N PRO A 165 4.05 15.37 6.60
CA PRO A 165 5.49 15.14 6.39
C PRO A 165 5.83 14.28 5.14
N SER A 166 4.86 13.70 4.43
CA SER A 166 5.16 12.85 3.26
C SER A 166 5.38 13.64 1.98
N GLY A 167 4.71 14.78 1.84
CA GLY A 167 4.63 15.53 0.60
C GLY A 167 3.85 14.80 -0.51
N LEU A 168 3.17 13.68 -0.21
CA LEU A 168 2.45 12.87 -1.18
C LEU A 168 0.93 13.15 -1.12
N ARG A 169 0.30 13.17 -2.30
CA ARG A 169 -1.14 13.20 -2.45
C ARG A 169 -1.58 12.06 -3.36
N TYR A 170 -2.18 11.05 -2.74
CA TYR A 170 -2.91 9.99 -3.44
C TYR A 170 -4.31 10.51 -3.77
N CYS A 171 -4.58 10.79 -5.04
CA CYS A 171 -5.84 11.28 -5.57
C CYS A 171 -6.62 10.09 -6.12
N ILE A 172 -7.65 9.64 -5.41
CA ILE A 172 -8.25 8.33 -5.59
C ILE A 172 -9.72 8.49 -6.00
N ASN A 173 -10.17 7.69 -6.97
CA ASN A 173 -11.57 7.62 -7.33
C ASN A 173 -12.40 7.06 -6.17
N SER A 174 -13.49 7.73 -5.82
CA SER A 174 -14.43 7.27 -4.79
C SER A 174 -14.99 5.89 -5.12
N GLU A 175 -15.38 5.68 -6.38
CA GLU A 175 -15.95 4.42 -6.88
C GLU A 175 -14.97 3.24 -6.87
N SER A 176 -13.66 3.48 -6.69
CA SER A 176 -12.66 2.41 -6.58
C SER A 176 -12.51 1.87 -5.16
N MET A 177 -13.17 2.49 -4.19
CA MET A 177 -13.06 2.16 -2.76
C MET A 177 -14.43 1.99 -2.10
N GLN A 178 -14.43 1.33 -0.96
CA GLN A 178 -15.53 1.31 0.01
C GLN A 178 -14.99 1.63 1.39
N LEU A 179 -15.79 2.33 2.21
CA LEU A 179 -15.44 2.66 3.59
C LEU A 179 -15.97 1.56 4.53
N GLU A 180 -15.06 0.85 5.17
CA GLU A 180 -15.34 -0.02 6.30
C GLU A 180 -15.22 0.82 7.58
N LYS A 181 -16.37 1.19 8.17
CA LYS A 181 -16.39 1.97 9.42
C LYS A 181 -15.91 1.12 10.58
N GLU A 182 -15.14 1.72 11.49
CA GLU A 182 -14.85 1.07 12.77
C GLU A 182 -16.13 0.93 13.58
N ALA A 183 -16.31 -0.26 14.19
CA ALA A 183 -17.45 -0.49 15.07
C ALA A 183 -17.35 0.51 16.25
N THR A 184 -18.35 1.37 16.40
CA THR A 184 -18.47 2.19 17.61
C THR A 184 -18.66 1.26 18.80
N HIS A 185 -17.68 1.18 19.69
CA HIS A 185 -17.87 0.58 20.98
C HIS A 185 -18.76 1.54 21.79
N ASP A 186 -20.09 1.29 21.75
CA ASP A 186 -21.00 1.90 22.70
C ASP A 186 -20.57 1.42 24.11
N ASN A 187 -20.04 2.33 24.90
CA ASN A 187 -19.74 2.15 26.34
C ASN A 187 -21.02 2.30 27.15
#